data_4cc993d681e145bf362b19d4da9e4212
#
_entry.id   4cc993d681e145bf362b19d4da9e4212
#
_cell.length_a   1.000
_cell.length_b   1.000
_cell.length_c   1.000
_cell.angle_alpha   90.00
_cell.angle_beta   90.00
_cell.angle_gamma   90.00
#
_symmetry.space_group_name_H-M   'P 1'
#
loop_
_entity.id
_entity.type
_entity.pdbx_description
1 polymer ?
#
loop_
_entity_poly.entity_id
_entity_poly.type
_entity_poly.pdbx_seq_one_letter_code
_entity_poly.pdbx_strand_id
1 'polypeptide(L)'
;KTQLRALYRAAFYGNISIMFPMIISVSEIHKIKEMIKEVKAELKEQGIPYKEDVELGVMIETPASVMISRELAKEVDFFSVGTNDLTQYTLAIDRQNSKLDEFYDPHHPAVLAMIRMAAENAHAEGKWIGICGELGADLELTEEFLKMGLDELCLLYTSDAADEEDS
;
A
#
# COMPACT_ATOMS: atom_id res chain seq x y z
N LYS A 1 1.35 14.77 11.72
CA LYS A 1 2.71 15.10 12.21
C LYS A 1 3.20 14.15 13.31
N THR A 2 2.42 13.92 14.37
CA THR A 2 2.85 13.10 15.52
C THR A 2 3.31 11.70 15.12
N GLN A 3 2.54 11.01 14.28
CA GLN A 3 2.91 9.69 13.77
C GLN A 3 4.18 9.72 12.90
N LEU A 4 4.28 10.67 11.97
CA LEU A 4 5.48 10.84 11.14
C LEU A 4 6.72 11.07 12.01
N ARG A 5 6.63 11.92 13.02
CA ARG A 5 7.72 12.15 13.96
C ARG A 5 8.15 10.85 14.66
N ALA A 6 7.20 10.05 15.14
CA ALA A 6 7.48 8.77 15.77
C ALA A 6 8.15 7.77 14.80
N LEU A 7 7.65 7.68 13.56
CA LEU A 7 8.18 6.79 12.53
C LEU A 7 9.62 7.16 12.13
N TYR A 8 9.91 8.45 11.89
CA TYR A 8 11.28 8.89 11.56
C TYR A 8 12.28 8.65 12.70
N ARG A 9 11.84 8.78 13.96
CA ARG A 9 12.66 8.40 15.13
C ARG A 9 12.87 6.89 15.20
N ALA A 10 11.82 6.09 15.01
CA ALA A 10 11.91 4.63 15.00
C ALA A 10 12.82 4.11 13.89
N ALA A 11 12.77 4.74 12.71
CA ALA A 11 13.61 4.41 11.56
C ALA A 11 15.13 4.51 11.83
N PHE A 12 15.52 5.31 12.81
CA PHE A 12 16.93 5.39 13.22
C PHE A 12 17.45 4.07 13.82
N TYR A 13 16.56 3.30 14.45
CA TYR A 13 16.90 2.04 15.13
C TYR A 13 16.65 0.80 14.28
N GLY A 14 16.01 0.93 13.11
CA GLY A 14 15.71 -0.19 12.24
C GLY A 14 15.26 0.23 10.85
N ASN A 15 15.18 -0.75 9.95
CA ASN A 15 14.68 -0.51 8.62
C ASN A 15 13.14 -0.51 8.64
N ILE A 16 12.58 0.63 8.30
CA ILE A 16 11.14 0.79 8.09
C ILE A 16 10.88 1.52 6.78
N SER A 17 9.76 1.21 6.16
CA SER A 17 9.17 1.97 5.07
C SER A 17 7.86 2.57 5.56
N ILE A 18 7.48 3.73 5.06
CA ILE A 18 6.23 4.40 5.43
C ILE A 18 5.28 4.37 4.24
N MET A 19 4.09 3.87 4.47
CA MET A 19 3.05 3.76 3.45
C MET A 19 1.85 4.62 3.81
N PHE A 20 1.34 5.37 2.83
CA PHE A 20 0.20 6.28 3.01
C PHE A 20 -1.05 5.68 2.39
N PRO A 21 -2.12 5.48 3.20
CA PRO A 21 -3.38 4.94 2.71
C PRO A 21 -4.25 6.00 2.04
N MET A 22 -5.25 5.57 1.29
CA MET A 22 -6.35 6.36 0.73
C MET A 22 -5.93 7.57 -0.11
N ILE A 23 -4.81 7.46 -0.83
CA ILE A 23 -4.33 8.51 -1.72
C ILE A 23 -5.14 8.51 -3.02
N ILE A 24 -5.60 9.68 -3.42
CA ILE A 24 -6.37 9.90 -4.65
C ILE A 24 -5.77 10.98 -5.57
N SER A 25 -4.72 11.66 -5.14
CA SER A 25 -4.09 12.72 -5.94
C SER A 25 -2.59 12.88 -5.63
N VAL A 26 -1.85 13.35 -6.63
CA VAL A 26 -0.42 13.72 -6.47
C VAL A 26 -0.25 14.88 -5.49
N SER A 27 -1.22 15.79 -5.42
CA SER A 27 -1.16 16.94 -4.52
C SER A 27 -1.15 16.54 -3.03
N GLU A 28 -1.76 15.39 -2.68
CA GLU A 28 -1.68 14.84 -1.32
C GLU A 28 -0.26 14.40 -1.00
N ILE A 29 0.43 13.74 -1.94
CA ILE A 29 1.82 13.34 -1.76
C ILE A 29 2.72 14.55 -1.57
N HIS A 30 2.52 15.62 -2.34
CA HIS A 30 3.29 16.85 -2.15
C HIS A 30 3.08 17.45 -0.75
N LYS A 31 1.83 17.49 -0.25
CA LYS A 31 1.54 17.95 1.11
C LYS A 31 2.19 17.07 2.18
N ILE A 32 2.18 15.76 1.98
CA ILE A 32 2.84 14.80 2.88
C ILE A 32 4.35 15.06 2.90
N LYS A 33 4.98 15.23 1.74
CA LYS A 33 6.42 15.53 1.65
C LYS A 33 6.80 16.85 2.34
N GLU A 34 5.97 17.89 2.22
CA GLU A 34 6.19 19.15 2.96
C GLU A 34 6.08 18.91 4.49
N MET A 35 5.08 18.14 4.92
CA MET A 35 4.93 17.80 6.33
C MET A 35 6.12 16.98 6.87
N ILE A 36 6.67 16.09 6.05
CA ILE A 36 7.88 15.32 6.38
C ILE A 36 9.08 16.26 6.55
N LYS A 37 9.26 17.23 5.65
CA LYS A 37 10.35 18.22 5.75
C LYS A 37 10.25 19.01 7.06
N GLU A 38 9.06 19.46 7.45
CA GLU A 38 8.84 20.15 8.71
C GLU A 38 9.20 19.27 9.92
N VAL A 39 8.76 18.00 9.91
CA VAL A 39 9.07 17.05 11.00
C VAL A 39 10.58 16.81 11.11
N LYS A 40 11.28 16.62 10.00
CA LYS A 40 12.74 16.46 9.99
C LYS A 40 13.45 17.69 10.53
N ALA A 41 13.01 18.89 10.13
CA ALA A 41 13.57 20.15 10.63
C ALA A 41 13.40 20.28 12.15
N GLU A 42 12.21 19.97 12.69
CA GLU A 42 11.94 19.97 14.13
C GLU A 42 12.81 18.96 14.90
N LEU A 43 12.99 17.75 14.36
CA LEU A 43 13.84 16.72 14.98
C LEU A 43 15.30 17.16 15.02
N LYS A 44 15.78 17.74 13.92
CA LYS A 44 17.15 18.27 13.80
C LYS A 44 17.41 19.40 14.79
N GLU A 45 16.49 20.35 14.88
CA GLU A 45 16.59 21.48 15.82
C GLU A 45 16.65 21.02 17.29
N GLN A 46 15.91 19.96 17.62
CA GLN A 46 15.88 19.38 18.97
C GLN A 46 17.02 18.41 19.24
N GLY A 47 17.92 18.18 18.28
CA GLY A 47 19.04 17.22 18.42
C GLY A 47 18.57 15.76 18.56
N ILE A 48 17.36 15.44 18.10
CA ILE A 48 16.81 14.09 18.19
C ILE A 48 17.24 13.29 16.94
N PRO A 49 17.87 12.12 17.12
CA PRO A 49 18.30 11.29 15.99
C PRO A 49 17.09 10.77 15.21
N TYR A 50 17.21 10.75 13.89
CA TYR A 50 16.23 10.21 12.95
C TYR A 50 16.94 9.71 11.69
N LYS A 51 16.27 8.86 10.90
CA LYS A 51 16.78 8.41 9.61
C LYS A 51 16.34 9.39 8.51
N GLU A 52 17.30 9.90 7.73
CA GLU A 52 17.00 10.84 6.64
C GLU A 52 16.26 10.16 5.49
N ASP A 53 16.76 9.00 5.05
CA ASP A 53 16.27 8.28 3.89
C ASP A 53 15.35 7.14 4.33
N VAL A 54 14.07 7.46 4.47
CA VAL A 54 13.00 6.48 4.72
C VAL A 54 12.23 6.31 3.43
N GLU A 55 12.05 5.07 3.01
CA GLU A 55 11.30 4.70 1.83
C GLU A 55 9.81 5.02 2.01
N LEU A 56 9.24 5.73 1.04
CA LEU A 56 7.85 6.19 1.07
C LEU A 56 7.02 5.51 -0.01
N GLY A 57 5.92 4.92 0.37
CA GLY A 57 4.99 4.28 -0.53
C GLY A 57 3.56 4.77 -0.38
N VAL A 58 2.72 4.37 -1.31
CA VAL A 58 1.27 4.60 -1.25
C VAL A 58 0.50 3.31 -1.41
N MET A 59 -0.64 3.22 -0.74
CA MET A 59 -1.61 2.17 -1.03
C MET A 59 -2.38 2.52 -2.29
N ILE A 60 -2.39 1.58 -3.22
CA ILE A 60 -3.25 1.60 -4.40
C ILE A 60 -4.52 0.84 -4.05
N GLU A 61 -5.53 1.56 -3.62
CA GLU A 61 -6.77 0.98 -3.08
C GLU A 61 -8.04 1.71 -3.53
N THR A 62 -7.88 2.71 -4.40
CA THR A 62 -9.00 3.39 -5.05
C THR A 62 -8.86 3.35 -6.56
N PRO A 63 -9.96 3.30 -7.34
CA PRO A 63 -9.89 3.44 -8.79
C PRO A 63 -9.15 4.71 -9.24
N ALA A 64 -9.30 5.81 -8.49
CA ALA A 64 -8.59 7.06 -8.77
C ALA A 64 -7.08 6.88 -8.70
N SER A 65 -6.54 6.24 -7.65
CA SER A 65 -5.11 6.00 -7.52
C SER A 65 -4.55 5.10 -8.63
N VAL A 66 -5.33 4.10 -9.08
CA VAL A 66 -4.94 3.26 -10.22
C VAL A 66 -4.79 4.09 -11.50
N MET A 67 -5.78 4.94 -11.79
CA MET A 67 -5.79 5.74 -13.02
C MET A 67 -4.66 6.75 -13.11
N ILE A 68 -4.16 7.24 -11.97
CA ILE A 68 -3.03 8.18 -11.90
C ILE A 68 -1.76 7.51 -11.36
N SER A 69 -1.70 6.18 -11.38
CA SER A 69 -0.60 5.45 -10.74
C SER A 69 0.76 5.75 -11.34
N ARG A 70 0.84 6.07 -12.63
CA ARG A 70 2.11 6.47 -13.25
C ARG A 70 2.64 7.80 -12.70
N GLU A 71 1.77 8.76 -12.48
CA GLU A 71 2.12 10.05 -11.87
C GLU A 71 2.51 9.88 -10.40
N LEU A 72 1.78 9.03 -9.67
CA LEU A 72 2.11 8.69 -8.29
C LEU A 72 3.47 7.99 -8.18
N ALA A 73 3.78 7.07 -9.10
CA ALA A 73 5.04 6.34 -9.10
C ALA A 73 6.28 7.24 -9.23
N LYS A 74 6.16 8.40 -9.87
CA LYS A 74 7.24 9.40 -9.95
C LYS A 74 7.53 10.06 -8.60
N GLU A 75 6.57 10.03 -7.70
CA GLU A 75 6.63 10.75 -6.43
C GLU A 75 6.97 9.87 -5.23
N VAL A 76 6.89 8.55 -5.36
CA VAL A 76 7.10 7.60 -4.27
C VAL A 76 8.07 6.49 -4.64
N ASP A 77 8.46 5.69 -3.66
CA ASP A 77 9.45 4.63 -3.85
C ASP A 77 8.80 3.28 -4.17
N PHE A 78 7.56 3.06 -3.71
CA PHE A 78 6.83 1.80 -3.93
C PHE A 78 5.31 1.97 -3.88
N PHE A 79 4.63 0.92 -4.33
CA PHE A 79 3.19 0.74 -4.18
C PHE A 79 2.88 -0.51 -3.36
N SER A 80 1.76 -0.47 -2.64
CA SER A 80 1.13 -1.64 -2.05
C SER A 80 -0.35 -1.64 -2.43
N VAL A 81 -0.80 -2.70 -3.09
CA VAL A 81 -2.21 -2.78 -3.50
C VAL A 81 -3.06 -3.24 -2.33
N GLY A 82 -3.99 -2.40 -1.90
CA GLY A 82 -5.01 -2.73 -0.90
C GLY A 82 -6.21 -3.38 -1.57
N THR A 83 -6.18 -4.70 -1.73
CA THR A 83 -7.15 -5.44 -2.56
C THR A 83 -8.57 -5.35 -2.06
N ASN A 84 -8.78 -5.37 -0.75
CA ASN A 84 -10.13 -5.34 -0.17
C ASN A 84 -10.84 -4.01 -0.48
N ASP A 85 -10.16 -2.90 -0.27
CA ASP A 85 -10.72 -1.58 -0.54
C ASP A 85 -10.81 -1.31 -2.04
N LEU A 86 -9.80 -1.72 -2.83
CA LEU A 86 -9.87 -1.60 -4.29
C LEU A 86 -11.08 -2.35 -4.86
N THR A 87 -11.37 -3.56 -4.40
CA THR A 87 -12.55 -4.33 -4.81
C THR A 87 -13.83 -3.61 -4.41
N GLN A 88 -13.93 -3.19 -3.15
CA GLN A 88 -15.09 -2.48 -2.63
C GLN A 88 -15.43 -1.24 -3.45
N TYR A 89 -14.44 -0.39 -3.73
CA TYR A 89 -14.68 0.86 -4.46
C TYR A 89 -14.87 0.65 -5.96
N THR A 90 -14.20 -0.35 -6.53
CA THR A 90 -14.37 -0.67 -7.97
C THR A 90 -15.75 -1.21 -8.26
N LEU A 91 -16.27 -2.09 -7.41
CA LEU A 91 -17.60 -2.69 -7.57
C LEU A 91 -18.72 -1.85 -6.94
N ALA A 92 -18.35 -0.80 -6.20
CA ALA A 92 -19.28 0.03 -5.43
C ALA A 92 -20.13 -0.78 -4.42
N ILE A 93 -19.50 -1.77 -3.77
CA ILE A 93 -20.14 -2.70 -2.84
C ILE A 93 -19.49 -2.56 -1.47
N ASP A 94 -20.31 -2.34 -0.45
CA ASP A 94 -19.86 -2.35 0.94
C ASP A 94 -19.60 -3.82 1.39
N ARG A 95 -18.33 -4.18 1.57
CA ARG A 95 -17.90 -5.52 2.00
C ARG A 95 -18.36 -5.90 3.42
N GLN A 96 -18.84 -4.95 4.21
CA GLN A 96 -19.39 -5.21 5.54
C GLN A 96 -20.90 -5.50 5.51
N ASN A 97 -21.54 -5.34 4.36
CA ASN A 97 -22.95 -5.60 4.20
C ASN A 97 -23.18 -7.01 3.66
N SER A 98 -23.47 -7.97 4.55
CA SER A 98 -23.70 -9.37 4.20
C SER A 98 -24.79 -9.63 3.16
N LYS A 99 -25.69 -8.67 2.93
CA LYS A 99 -26.71 -8.78 1.86
C LYS A 99 -26.13 -8.61 0.45
N LEU A 100 -24.89 -8.13 0.36
CA LEU A 100 -24.20 -7.86 -0.90
C LEU A 100 -23.06 -8.85 -1.15
N ASP A 101 -22.85 -9.84 -0.28
CA ASP A 101 -21.73 -10.79 -0.36
C ASP A 101 -21.69 -11.52 -1.72
N GLU A 102 -22.87 -11.87 -2.28
CA GLU A 102 -22.98 -12.52 -3.59
C GLU A 102 -22.45 -11.68 -4.77
N PHE A 103 -22.38 -10.35 -4.59
CA PHE A 103 -21.90 -9.42 -5.61
C PHE A 103 -20.45 -8.98 -5.37
N TYR A 104 -19.90 -9.27 -4.19
CA TYR A 104 -18.53 -8.95 -3.85
C TYR A 104 -17.60 -10.05 -4.39
N ASP A 105 -17.03 -9.80 -5.55
CA ASP A 105 -16.12 -10.72 -6.22
C ASP A 105 -14.69 -10.12 -6.27
N PRO A 106 -13.79 -10.55 -5.39
CA PRO A 106 -12.39 -10.09 -5.41
C PRO A 106 -11.62 -10.57 -6.65
N HIS A 107 -12.09 -11.61 -7.34
CA HIS A 107 -11.52 -12.10 -8.62
C HIS A 107 -12.10 -11.37 -9.84
N HIS A 108 -12.92 -10.34 -9.62
CA HIS A 108 -13.59 -9.63 -10.72
C HIS A 108 -12.57 -9.10 -11.74
N PRO A 109 -12.79 -9.32 -13.05
CA PRO A 109 -11.84 -8.93 -14.09
C PRO A 109 -11.41 -7.45 -14.05
N ALA A 110 -12.31 -6.55 -13.63
CA ALA A 110 -11.99 -5.14 -13.49
C ALA A 110 -10.96 -4.89 -12.38
N VAL A 111 -11.04 -5.60 -11.26
CA VAL A 111 -10.08 -5.50 -10.15
C VAL A 111 -8.72 -6.00 -10.59
N LEU A 112 -8.66 -7.17 -11.23
CA LEU A 112 -7.42 -7.75 -11.75
C LEU A 112 -6.77 -6.84 -12.82
N ALA A 113 -7.57 -6.25 -13.70
CA ALA A 113 -7.09 -5.28 -14.69
C ALA A 113 -6.49 -4.03 -14.04
N MET A 114 -7.09 -3.53 -12.96
CA MET A 114 -6.57 -2.39 -12.19
C MET A 114 -5.25 -2.72 -11.49
N ILE A 115 -5.13 -3.90 -10.90
CA ILE A 115 -3.88 -4.36 -10.29
C ILE A 115 -2.77 -4.41 -11.35
N ARG A 116 -3.04 -5.00 -12.50
CA ARG A 116 -2.10 -5.06 -13.62
C ARG A 116 -1.66 -3.67 -14.09
N MET A 117 -2.60 -2.74 -14.27
CA MET A 117 -2.29 -1.37 -14.66
C MET A 117 -1.38 -0.68 -13.65
N ALA A 118 -1.64 -0.85 -12.36
CA ALA A 118 -0.80 -0.27 -11.30
C ALA A 118 0.61 -0.87 -11.32
N ALA A 119 0.75 -2.18 -11.55
CA ALA A 119 2.03 -2.87 -11.66
C ALA A 119 2.84 -2.36 -12.87
N GLU A 120 2.23 -2.30 -14.04
CA GLU A 120 2.86 -1.79 -15.26
C GLU A 120 3.34 -0.33 -15.08
N ASN A 121 2.54 0.51 -14.45
CA ASN A 121 2.88 1.91 -14.21
C ASN A 121 3.99 2.07 -13.15
N ALA A 122 3.99 1.27 -12.09
CA ALA A 122 5.07 1.23 -11.11
C ALA A 122 6.40 0.86 -11.78
N HIS A 123 6.43 -0.25 -12.51
CA HIS A 123 7.64 -0.74 -13.18
C HIS A 123 8.13 0.21 -14.27
N ALA A 124 7.23 0.89 -15.00
CA ALA A 124 7.62 1.91 -15.98
C ALA A 124 8.42 3.06 -15.37
N GLU A 125 8.24 3.33 -14.09
CA GLU A 125 9.00 4.35 -13.34
C GLU A 125 10.08 3.72 -12.41
N GLY A 126 10.36 2.41 -12.57
CA GLY A 126 11.39 1.68 -11.81
C GLY A 126 11.06 1.48 -10.34
N LYS A 127 9.76 1.41 -10.00
CA LYS A 127 9.28 1.22 -8.62
C LYS A 127 8.78 -0.20 -8.43
N TRP A 128 9.01 -0.75 -7.23
CA TRP A 128 8.46 -2.03 -6.86
C TRP A 128 7.00 -1.91 -6.39
N ILE A 129 6.25 -2.99 -6.52
CA ILE A 129 4.85 -3.07 -6.13
C ILE A 129 4.56 -4.38 -5.43
N GLY A 130 3.97 -4.28 -4.23
CA GLY A 130 3.46 -5.42 -3.49
C GLY A 130 1.94 -5.45 -3.46
N ILE A 131 1.40 -6.57 -3.01
CA ILE A 131 -0.02 -6.75 -2.75
C ILE A 131 -0.23 -7.01 -1.26
N CYS A 132 -1.23 -6.34 -0.69
CA CYS A 132 -1.64 -6.48 0.69
C CYS A 132 -3.15 -6.77 0.75
N GLY A 133 -3.54 -7.64 1.66
CA GLY A 133 -4.94 -8.05 1.80
C GLY A 133 -5.15 -9.52 1.44
N GLU A 134 -6.40 -9.95 1.49
CA GLU A 134 -6.78 -11.36 1.37
C GLU A 134 -6.39 -11.99 0.03
N LEU A 135 -6.45 -11.23 -1.05
CA LEU A 135 -6.02 -11.72 -2.37
C LEU A 135 -4.53 -12.10 -2.43
N GLY A 136 -3.68 -11.48 -1.58
CA GLY A 136 -2.26 -11.84 -1.53
C GLY A 136 -2.01 -13.27 -1.07
N ALA A 137 -2.94 -13.84 -0.32
CA ALA A 137 -2.90 -15.23 0.16
C ALA A 137 -3.64 -16.21 -0.76
N ASP A 138 -4.27 -15.74 -1.82
CA ASP A 138 -5.04 -16.56 -2.74
C ASP A 138 -4.13 -17.33 -3.70
N LEU A 139 -4.09 -18.66 -3.52
CA LEU A 139 -3.24 -19.54 -4.31
C LEU A 139 -3.66 -19.61 -5.78
N GLU A 140 -4.93 -19.38 -6.10
CA GLU A 140 -5.42 -19.40 -7.49
C GLU A 140 -4.89 -18.19 -8.27
N LEU A 141 -4.69 -17.07 -7.61
CA LEU A 141 -4.19 -15.83 -8.21
C LEU A 141 -2.67 -15.66 -8.14
N THR A 142 -1.97 -16.48 -7.36
CA THR A 142 -0.51 -16.34 -7.18
C THR A 142 0.24 -16.34 -8.52
N GLU A 143 -0.09 -17.29 -9.43
CA GLU A 143 0.55 -17.35 -10.74
C GLU A 143 0.24 -16.11 -11.60
N GLU A 144 -0.98 -15.58 -11.50
CA GLU A 144 -1.40 -14.39 -12.22
C GLU A 144 -0.68 -13.14 -11.70
N PHE A 145 -0.54 -13.01 -10.40
CA PHE A 145 0.22 -11.92 -9.77
C PHE A 145 1.70 -11.95 -10.14
N LEU A 146 2.31 -13.13 -10.20
CA LEU A 146 3.68 -13.27 -10.69
C LEU A 146 3.80 -12.86 -12.17
N LYS A 147 2.84 -13.23 -13.02
CA LYS A 147 2.80 -12.80 -14.43
C LYS A 147 2.58 -11.29 -14.59
N MET A 148 1.86 -10.66 -13.67
CA MET A 148 1.71 -9.20 -13.61
C MET A 148 2.98 -8.50 -13.14
N GLY A 149 3.94 -9.26 -12.58
CA GLY A 149 5.21 -8.74 -12.08
C GLY A 149 5.10 -8.14 -10.68
N LEU A 150 4.17 -8.62 -9.84
CA LEU A 150 4.15 -8.19 -8.44
C LEU A 150 5.41 -8.68 -7.74
N ASP A 151 6.07 -7.77 -7.02
CA ASP A 151 7.36 -8.01 -6.39
C ASP A 151 7.22 -8.61 -4.98
N GLU A 152 6.07 -8.37 -4.33
CA GLU A 152 5.78 -8.81 -2.97
C GLU A 152 4.32 -9.25 -2.81
N LEU A 153 4.12 -10.38 -2.15
CA LEU A 153 2.81 -10.86 -1.68
C LEU A 153 2.83 -10.84 -0.16
N CYS A 154 2.17 -9.87 0.45
CA CYS A 154 2.06 -9.76 1.90
C CYS A 154 0.93 -10.67 2.39
N LEU A 155 1.29 -11.73 3.11
CA LEU A 155 0.34 -12.65 3.71
C LEU A 155 -0.10 -12.10 5.07
N LEU A 156 -1.41 -12.02 5.29
CA LEU A 156 -1.95 -11.84 6.62
C LEU A 156 -1.89 -13.20 7.34
N TYR A 157 -0.96 -13.34 8.29
CA TYR A 157 -1.05 -14.41 9.26
C TYR A 157 -2.27 -14.12 10.13
N THR A 158 -3.30 -14.94 10.00
CA THR A 158 -4.42 -14.91 10.92
C THR A 158 -3.98 -15.48 12.28
N SER A 159 -4.63 -15.07 13.34
CA SER A 159 -4.34 -15.45 14.74
C SER A 159 -4.30 -16.95 15.04
N ASP A 160 -4.69 -17.78 14.10
CA ASP A 160 -4.67 -19.25 14.23
C ASP A 160 -3.26 -19.85 14.33
N ALA A 161 -2.22 -19.12 13.88
CA ALA A 161 -0.84 -19.57 14.06
C ALA A 161 -0.35 -19.47 15.52
N ALA A 162 -1.04 -18.72 16.36
CA ALA A 162 -0.70 -18.61 17.80
C ALA A 162 -1.33 -19.70 18.67
N ASP A 163 -2.39 -20.35 18.19
CA ASP A 163 -3.11 -21.39 18.96
C ASP A 163 -2.55 -22.81 18.76
N GLU A 164 -1.65 -23.02 17.82
CA GLU A 164 -1.04 -24.34 17.56
C GLU A 164 0.20 -24.65 18.43
N GLU A 165 0.75 -23.68 19.15
CA GLU A 165 1.90 -23.91 20.04
C GLU A 165 1.55 -24.34 21.47
N ASP A 166 0.27 -24.40 21.86
CA ASP A 166 -0.18 -24.76 23.20
C ASP A 166 -0.92 -26.13 23.30
N SER A 167 -0.68 -27.06 22.36
CA SER A 167 -1.24 -28.42 22.43
C SER A 167 -0.20 -29.52 22.44
#